data_7cdea9b85399ba98fe46184f7757f9ea
#
_entry.id   7cdea9b85399ba98fe46184f7757f9ea
#
_cell.length_a   1.000
_cell.length_b   1.000
_cell.length_c   1.000
_cell.angle_alpha   90.00
_cell.angle_beta   90.00
_cell.angle_gamma   90.00
#
_symmetry.space_group_name_H-M   'P 1'
#
loop_
_entity.id
_entity.type
_entity.pdbx_description
1 polymer ?
#
loop_
_entity_poly.entity_id
_entity_poly.type
_entity_poly.pdbx_seq_one_letter_code
_entity_poly.pdbx_strand_id
1 'polypeptide(L)' 'VSQEDRFVDIEIKLAHQEDLVESLNRMVYQQGRRIDQLEAMVNKLAEHIRNNAQSGPNLLNERPPHY' A
#
# COMPACT_ATOMS: atom_id res chain seq x y z
N VAL A 1 3.72 11.13 -45.68
CA VAL A 1 4.09 10.21 -44.64
C VAL A 1 3.72 8.81 -45.05
N SER A 2 4.67 7.93 -45.09
CA SER A 2 4.45 6.56 -45.55
C SER A 2 3.81 5.73 -44.45
N GLN A 3 3.23 4.62 -44.86
CA GLN A 3 2.63 3.69 -43.90
C GLN A 3 3.70 3.11 -42.97
N GLU A 4 4.91 2.93 -43.47
CA GLU A 4 5.98 2.40 -42.66
C GLU A 4 6.32 3.34 -41.51
N ASP A 5 6.33 4.64 -41.80
CA ASP A 5 6.59 5.63 -40.75
C ASP A 5 5.50 5.59 -39.68
N ARG A 6 4.27 5.36 -40.11
CA ARG A 6 3.15 5.27 -39.18
C ARG A 6 3.24 4.02 -38.33
N PHE A 7 3.64 2.92 -38.89
CA PHE A 7 3.84 1.68 -38.14
C PHE A 7 4.93 1.83 -37.12
N VAL A 8 6.04 2.46 -37.50
CA VAL A 8 7.12 2.69 -36.57
C VAL A 8 6.66 3.56 -35.41
N ASP A 9 5.90 4.60 -35.71
CA ASP A 9 5.38 5.49 -34.69
C ASP A 9 4.48 4.74 -33.72
N ILE A 10 3.61 3.90 -34.25
CA ILE A 10 2.70 3.09 -33.43
C ILE A 10 3.48 2.13 -32.57
N GLU A 11 4.51 1.51 -33.12
CA GLU A 11 5.34 0.58 -32.36
C GLU A 11 6.02 1.26 -31.21
N ILE A 12 6.54 2.47 -31.43
CA ILE A 12 7.19 3.23 -30.37
C ILE A 12 6.22 3.56 -29.27
N LYS A 13 5.04 4.00 -29.65
CA LYS A 13 4.02 4.34 -28.66
C LYS A 13 3.55 3.12 -27.88
N LEU A 14 3.43 2.00 -28.57
CA LEU A 14 3.03 0.75 -27.92
C LEU A 14 4.06 0.30 -26.92
N ALA A 15 5.34 0.36 -27.30
CA ALA A 15 6.41 -0.01 -26.39
C ALA A 15 6.42 0.89 -25.17
N HIS A 16 6.18 2.18 -25.38
CA HIS A 16 6.11 3.12 -24.27
C HIS A 16 4.97 2.78 -23.33
N GLN A 17 3.82 2.42 -23.88
CA GLN A 17 2.68 2.05 -23.06
C GLN A 17 2.91 0.75 -22.31
N GLU A 18 3.59 -0.19 -22.92
CA GLU A 18 3.94 -1.43 -22.25
C GLU A 18 4.85 -1.16 -21.05
N ASP A 19 5.80 -0.26 -21.22
CA ASP A 19 6.68 0.13 -20.12
C ASP A 19 5.88 0.78 -18.98
N LEU A 20 4.93 1.62 -19.33
CA LEU A 20 4.09 2.28 -18.33
C LEU A 20 3.25 1.28 -17.57
N VAL A 21 2.66 0.33 -18.29
CA VAL A 21 1.84 -0.71 -17.65
C VAL A 21 2.70 -1.53 -16.70
N GLU A 22 3.90 -1.86 -17.12
CA GLU A 22 4.81 -2.63 -16.29
C GLU A 22 5.17 -1.87 -15.01
N SER A 23 5.45 -0.57 -15.16
CA SER A 23 5.73 0.28 -14.00
C SER A 23 4.53 0.35 -13.06
N LEU A 24 3.35 0.50 -13.62
CA LEU A 24 2.12 0.55 -12.83
C LEU A 24 1.89 -0.76 -12.10
N ASN A 25 2.15 -1.88 -12.77
CA ASN A 25 1.99 -3.18 -12.13
C ASN A 25 2.93 -3.32 -10.94
N ARG A 26 4.17 -2.84 -11.07
CA ARG A 26 5.10 -2.86 -9.95
C ARG A 26 4.63 -2.00 -8.81
N MET A 27 4.10 -0.81 -9.13
CA MET A 27 3.58 0.08 -8.10
C MET A 27 2.39 -0.53 -7.38
N VAL A 28 1.48 -1.13 -8.13
CA VAL A 28 0.31 -1.78 -7.54
C VAL A 28 0.74 -2.90 -6.61
N TYR A 29 1.71 -3.69 -7.04
CA TYR A 29 2.23 -4.77 -6.21
C TYR A 29 2.84 -4.24 -4.91
N GLN A 30 3.65 -3.21 -5.02
CA GLN A 30 4.28 -2.61 -3.85
C GLN A 30 3.25 -2.00 -2.91
N GLN A 31 2.25 -1.34 -3.46
CA GLN A 31 1.18 -0.77 -2.67
C GLN A 31 0.37 -1.86 -1.97
N GLY A 32 0.13 -2.97 -2.65
CA GLY A 32 -0.58 -4.09 -2.05
C GLY A 32 0.17 -4.64 -0.85
N ARG A 33 1.48 -4.78 -0.97
CA ARG A 33 2.29 -5.24 0.14
C ARG A 33 2.27 -4.27 1.30
N ARG A 34 2.30 -2.98 0.99
CA ARG A 34 2.23 -1.95 2.02
C ARG A 34 0.90 -1.97 2.74
N ILE A 35 -0.17 -2.17 2.00
CA ILE A 35 -1.49 -2.28 2.59
C ILE A 35 -1.57 -3.48 3.52
N ASP A 36 -1.03 -4.61 3.09
CA ASP A 36 -1.00 -5.81 3.93
C ASP A 36 -0.24 -5.56 5.22
N GLN A 37 0.89 -4.87 5.14
CA GLN A 37 1.68 -4.55 6.32
C GLN A 37 0.92 -3.62 7.25
N LEU A 38 0.26 -2.62 6.68
CA LEU A 38 -0.53 -1.68 7.49
C LEU A 38 -1.71 -2.39 8.15
N GLU A 39 -2.36 -3.28 7.43
CA GLU A 39 -3.46 -4.05 8.01
C GLU A 39 -2.98 -4.92 9.17
N ALA A 40 -1.83 -5.53 9.02
CA ALA A 40 -1.25 -6.33 10.09
C ALA A 40 -0.96 -5.46 11.32
N MET A 41 -0.43 -4.28 11.09
CA MET A 41 -0.12 -3.36 12.17
C MET A 41 -1.39 -2.87 12.87
N VAL A 42 -2.41 -2.57 12.08
CA VAL A 42 -3.69 -2.14 12.63
C VAL A 42 -4.31 -3.26 13.47
N ASN A 43 -4.24 -4.49 12.97
CA ASN A 43 -4.77 -5.62 13.72
C ASN A 43 -4.04 -5.84 15.03
N LYS A 44 -2.72 -5.68 15.01
CA LYS A 44 -1.93 -5.78 16.23
C LYS A 44 -2.30 -4.69 17.22
N LEU A 45 -2.46 -3.48 16.70
CA LEU A 45 -2.83 -2.36 17.55
C LEU A 45 -4.21 -2.57 18.15
N ALA A 46 -5.15 -3.07 17.35
CA ALA A 46 -6.49 -3.35 17.83
C ALA A 46 -6.47 -4.41 18.92
N GLU A 47 -5.66 -5.45 18.74
CA GLU A 47 -5.50 -6.47 19.76
C GLU A 47 -4.91 -5.90 21.03
N HIS A 48 -3.91 -5.05 20.88
CA HIS A 48 -3.27 -4.43 22.04
C HIS A 48 -4.26 -3.59 22.83
N ILE A 49 -5.06 -2.81 22.13
CA ILE A 49 -6.08 -1.98 22.77
C ILE A 49 -7.10 -2.85 23.48
N ARG A 50 -7.53 -3.92 22.82
CA ARG A 50 -8.52 -4.84 23.39
C ARG A 50 -7.98 -5.51 24.63
N ASN A 51 -6.75 -5.97 24.57
CA ASN A 51 -6.10 -6.63 25.72
C ASN A 51 -5.93 -5.66 26.88
N ASN A 52 -5.56 -4.43 26.58
CA ASN A 52 -5.40 -3.43 27.63
C ASN A 52 -6.74 -3.10 28.27
N ALA A 53 -7.79 -3.04 27.47
CA ALA A 53 -9.12 -2.79 27.99
C ALA A 53 -9.60 -3.94 28.89
N GLN A 54 -9.23 -5.17 28.50
CA GLN A 54 -9.60 -6.34 29.29
C GLN A 54 -8.78 -6.48 30.56
N SER A 55 -7.52 -6.12 30.49
CA SER A 55 -6.64 -6.27 31.65
C SER A 55 -6.93 -5.23 32.71
N GLY A 56 -7.73 -4.22 32.38
CA GLY A 56 -8.20 -3.29 33.37
C GLY A 56 -8.37 -1.90 32.81
N PRO A 57 -9.54 -1.33 32.97
CA PRO A 57 -9.75 0.06 32.61
C PRO A 57 -8.86 1.01 33.41
N ASN A 58 -8.30 0.52 34.49
CA ASN A 58 -7.42 1.31 35.33
C ASN A 58 -6.19 1.76 34.58
N LEU A 59 -5.70 0.96 33.66
CA LEU A 59 -4.53 1.33 32.88
C LEU A 59 -4.79 2.57 32.06
N LEU A 60 -5.98 2.73 31.56
CA LEU A 60 -6.34 3.89 30.75
C LEU A 60 -6.57 5.11 31.62
N ASN A 61 -7.07 4.89 32.83
CA ASN A 61 -7.38 6.00 33.73
C ASN A 61 -6.17 6.50 34.48
N GLU A 62 -5.28 5.59 34.75
CA GLU A 62 -4.10 5.95 35.52
C GLU A 62 -3.03 6.56 34.65
N ARG A 63 -3.11 6.56 33.92
CA ARG A 63 -2.16 7.14 33.34
C ARG A 63 -2.11 8.24 33.14
N PRO A 64 -2.22 8.28 33.39
CA PRO A 64 -1.78 9.10 33.14
C PRO A 64 -0.66 9.46 33.57
N PRO A 65 -0.52 9.30 33.85
CA PRO A 65 0.30 9.46 34.12
C PRO A 65 1.21 9.39 34.73
N HIS A 66 1.43 9.12 35.02
CA HIS A 66 2.03 8.87 35.60
C HIS A 66 2.85 8.78 35.44
N TYR A 67 2.64 8.80 35.28
CA TYR A 67 2.90 8.60 35.17
C TYR A 67 3.22 8.79 35.28
#